data_dade0ba0d5715ae4ea71765c73044405
#
_entry.id   dade0ba0d5715ae4ea71765c73044405
#
_cell.length_a   1.000
_cell.length_b   1.000
_cell.length_c   1.000
_cell.angle_alpha   90.00
_cell.angle_beta   90.00
_cell.angle_gamma   90.00
#
_symmetry.space_group_name_H-M   'P 1'
#
loop_
_entity.id
_entity.type
_entity.pdbx_description
1 polymer ?
#
loop_
_entity_poly.entity_id
_entity_poly.type
_entity_poly.pdbx_seq_one_letter_code
_entity_poly.pdbx_strand_id
1 'polypeptide(L)'
;MKRPVPLQQLVILKHMGVNCTVGAEIPASAESPVVILDGLIGYSPKGAPYGATHDLIVWANAHKAPVLALDTPSGIDTATGTVFDPVISATATMTLALPKEGLRQAEAVKHVGELYLADISVPPSLYQKPPLELDVGPIFSISDVVRLK
;
A
#
# COMPACT_ATOMS: atom_id res chain seq x y z
N MET A 1 13.88 10.12 -14.35
CA MET A 1 14.13 8.88 -15.12
C MET A 1 12.93 7.95 -14.90
N LYS A 2 12.15 7.61 -15.95
CA LYS A 2 11.00 6.70 -15.83
C LYS A 2 11.53 5.30 -15.53
N ARG A 3 11.03 4.67 -14.45
CA ARG A 3 11.43 3.30 -14.09
C ARG A 3 10.88 2.33 -15.14
N PRO A 4 11.68 1.42 -15.74
CA PRO A 4 11.24 0.56 -16.83
C PRO A 4 10.16 -0.45 -16.43
N VAL A 5 10.23 -1.00 -15.21
CA VAL A 5 9.29 -2.03 -14.73
C VAL A 5 7.84 -1.54 -14.67
N PRO A 6 7.50 -0.37 -14.06
CA PRO A 6 6.13 0.12 -14.06
C PRO A 6 5.58 0.38 -15.46
N LEU A 7 6.41 0.78 -16.42
CA LEU A 7 5.98 0.98 -17.80
C LEU A 7 5.63 -0.35 -18.48
N GLN A 8 6.39 -1.40 -18.24
CA GLN A 8 6.09 -2.74 -18.76
C GLN A 8 4.77 -3.26 -18.20
N GLN A 9 4.52 -3.11 -16.89
CA GLN A 9 3.26 -3.50 -16.26
C GLN A 9 2.07 -2.72 -16.84
N LEU A 10 2.22 -1.42 -17.08
CA LEU A 10 1.18 -0.60 -17.72
C LEU A 10 0.83 -1.11 -19.13
N VAL A 11 1.83 -1.52 -19.92
CA VAL A 11 1.61 -2.11 -21.25
C VAL A 11 0.83 -3.41 -21.13
N ILE A 12 1.15 -4.28 -20.19
CA ILE A 12 0.43 -5.54 -19.93
C ILE A 12 -1.04 -5.24 -19.60
N LEU A 13 -1.31 -4.35 -18.66
CA LEU A 13 -2.67 -3.97 -18.28
C LEU A 13 -3.49 -3.45 -19.47
N LYS A 14 -2.87 -2.63 -20.32
CA LYS A 14 -3.52 -2.14 -21.55
C LYS A 14 -3.85 -3.26 -22.53
N HIS A 15 -2.95 -4.24 -22.72
CA HIS A 15 -3.21 -5.41 -23.56
C HIS A 15 -4.31 -6.32 -22.98
N MET A 16 -4.50 -6.32 -21.67
CA MET A 16 -5.60 -7.02 -21.00
C MET A 16 -6.95 -6.28 -21.12
N GLY A 17 -7.00 -5.10 -21.78
CA GLY A 17 -8.20 -4.29 -21.91
C GLY A 17 -8.57 -3.52 -20.62
N VAL A 18 -7.66 -3.42 -19.66
CA VAL A 18 -7.89 -2.62 -18.45
C VAL A 18 -7.83 -1.14 -18.80
N ASN A 19 -8.82 -0.37 -18.39
CA ASN A 19 -8.82 1.09 -18.56
C ASN A 19 -7.72 1.68 -17.67
N CYS A 20 -6.74 2.31 -18.31
CA CYS A 20 -5.61 2.92 -17.63
C CYS A 20 -5.56 4.41 -17.96
N THR A 21 -5.74 5.27 -16.98
CA THR A 21 -5.49 6.70 -17.06
C THR A 21 -4.11 7.03 -16.52
N VAL A 22 -3.47 8.04 -17.06
CA VAL A 22 -2.14 8.49 -16.60
C VAL A 22 -2.26 9.93 -16.12
N GLY A 23 -1.89 10.15 -14.87
CA GLY A 23 -1.97 11.47 -14.23
C GLY A 23 -3.14 11.56 -13.25
N ALA A 24 -3.54 12.79 -12.92
CA ALA A 24 -4.62 13.08 -11.96
C ALA A 24 -6.03 13.13 -12.59
N GLU A 25 -6.17 12.75 -13.85
CA GLU A 25 -7.49 12.71 -14.48
C GLU A 25 -8.32 11.58 -13.86
N ILE A 26 -9.09 11.92 -12.87
CA ILE A 26 -10.12 11.06 -12.31
C ILE A 26 -11.28 11.12 -13.30
N PRO A 27 -11.70 10.00 -13.91
CA PRO A 27 -12.81 10.01 -14.85
C PRO A 27 -14.06 10.57 -14.16
N ALA A 28 -14.63 11.65 -14.69
CA ALA A 28 -15.86 12.24 -14.16
C ALA A 28 -17.06 11.28 -14.22
N SER A 29 -16.96 10.19 -14.99
CA SER A 29 -17.94 9.14 -15.19
C SER A 29 -17.59 7.82 -14.50
N ALA A 30 -16.64 7.82 -13.55
CA ALA A 30 -16.34 6.59 -12.82
C ALA A 30 -17.61 6.13 -12.09
N GLU A 31 -18.16 5.01 -12.52
CA GLU A 31 -19.20 4.29 -11.75
C GLU A 31 -18.64 4.09 -10.33
N SER A 32 -19.52 4.12 -9.33
CA SER A 32 -19.11 3.93 -7.95
C SER A 32 -18.30 2.63 -7.82
N PRO A 33 -17.03 2.68 -7.44
CA PRO A 33 -16.20 1.48 -7.36
C PRO A 33 -16.76 0.54 -6.29
N VAL A 34 -16.63 -0.77 -6.52
CA VAL A 34 -16.96 -1.80 -5.53
C VAL A 34 -15.87 -1.86 -4.46
N VAL A 35 -14.63 -1.64 -4.86
CA VAL A 35 -13.43 -1.59 -4.00
C VAL A 35 -12.41 -0.65 -4.62
N ILE A 36 -11.66 0.06 -3.79
CA ILE A 36 -10.53 0.89 -4.20
C ILE A 36 -9.26 0.21 -3.73
N LEU A 37 -8.29 0.03 -4.62
CA LEU A 37 -6.95 -0.45 -4.27
C LEU A 37 -6.00 0.74 -4.22
N ASP A 38 -5.48 1.04 -3.04
CA ASP A 38 -4.44 2.04 -2.84
C ASP A 38 -3.05 1.42 -3.02
N GLY A 39 -2.35 1.84 -4.04
CA GLY A 39 -0.96 1.48 -4.30
C GLY A 39 -0.15 2.70 -4.75
N LEU A 40 -0.55 3.91 -4.32
CA LEU A 40 0.04 5.18 -4.76
C LEU A 40 1.43 5.41 -4.17
N ILE A 41 1.57 5.24 -2.84
CA ILE A 41 2.82 5.40 -2.12
C ILE A 41 3.02 4.17 -1.22
N GLY A 42 4.13 3.47 -1.44
CA GLY A 42 4.55 2.37 -0.57
C GLY A 42 5.56 2.82 0.49
N TYR A 43 6.62 2.05 0.65
CA TYR A 43 7.66 2.25 1.66
C TYR A 43 8.38 3.61 1.52
N SER A 44 8.61 4.26 2.67
CA SER A 44 9.41 5.50 2.84
C SER A 44 8.90 6.73 2.10
N PRO A 45 7.71 7.27 2.42
CA PRO A 45 7.31 8.58 1.95
C PRO A 45 8.27 9.67 2.47
N LYS A 46 8.59 10.64 1.61
CA LYS A 46 9.47 11.77 1.96
C LYS A 46 8.68 13.04 2.30
N GLY A 47 7.59 12.90 3.05
CA GLY A 47 6.71 14.01 3.43
C GLY A 47 5.29 13.85 2.92
N ALA A 48 4.50 14.90 3.04
CA ALA A 48 3.09 14.91 2.66
C ALA A 48 2.89 14.60 1.16
N PRO A 49 1.86 13.82 0.81
CA PRO A 49 1.47 13.63 -0.59
C PRO A 49 1.13 14.97 -1.25
N TYR A 50 1.51 15.14 -2.52
CA TYR A 50 1.24 16.36 -3.28
C TYR A 50 0.85 16.06 -4.73
N GLY A 51 0.29 17.05 -5.43
CA GLY A 51 -0.14 16.96 -6.82
C GLY A 51 -1.13 15.81 -7.05
N ALA A 52 -0.97 15.06 -8.13
CA ALA A 52 -1.87 13.96 -8.50
C ALA A 52 -2.10 12.93 -7.39
N THR A 53 -1.08 12.64 -6.59
CA THR A 53 -1.19 11.68 -5.49
C THR A 53 -2.09 12.23 -4.37
N HIS A 54 -1.94 13.51 -4.03
CA HIS A 54 -2.83 14.21 -3.10
C HIS A 54 -4.29 14.11 -3.57
N ASP A 55 -4.56 14.48 -4.83
CA ASP A 55 -5.90 14.53 -5.38
C ASP A 55 -6.56 13.14 -5.43
N LEU A 56 -5.79 12.10 -5.75
CA LEU A 56 -6.27 10.72 -5.76
C LEU A 56 -6.58 10.20 -4.35
N ILE A 57 -5.80 10.56 -3.32
CA ILE A 57 -6.10 10.21 -1.93
C ILE A 57 -7.40 10.88 -1.48
N VAL A 58 -7.55 12.18 -1.75
CA VAL A 58 -8.78 12.94 -1.42
C VAL A 58 -9.98 12.30 -2.11
N TRP A 59 -9.86 11.98 -3.40
CA TRP A 59 -10.90 11.32 -4.17
C TRP A 59 -11.27 9.96 -3.57
N ALA A 60 -10.29 9.11 -3.25
CA ALA A 60 -10.53 7.78 -2.70
C ALA A 60 -11.28 7.85 -1.36
N ASN A 61 -10.87 8.76 -0.47
CA ASN A 61 -11.50 8.96 0.83
C ASN A 61 -12.93 9.56 0.73
N ALA A 62 -13.27 10.24 -0.36
CA ALA A 62 -14.60 10.78 -0.59
C ALA A 62 -15.63 9.70 -1.01
N HIS A 63 -15.18 8.50 -1.40
CA HIS A 63 -16.03 7.40 -1.82
C HIS A 63 -16.46 6.54 -0.64
N LYS A 64 -17.64 5.91 -0.78
CA LYS A 64 -18.17 4.94 0.21
C LYS A 64 -17.59 3.54 0.02
N ALA A 65 -16.89 3.29 -1.09
CA ALA A 65 -16.29 2.00 -1.37
C ALA A 65 -15.20 1.67 -0.35
N PRO A 66 -15.06 0.41 0.07
CA PRO A 66 -13.96 -0.01 0.93
C PRO A 66 -12.62 0.21 0.22
N VAL A 67 -11.62 0.68 0.97
CA VAL A 67 -10.26 0.87 0.47
C VAL A 67 -9.37 -0.23 1.02
N LEU A 68 -8.70 -0.97 0.14
CA LEU A 68 -7.63 -1.90 0.47
C LEU A 68 -6.28 -1.26 0.13
N ALA A 69 -5.48 -0.97 1.16
CA ALA A 69 -4.13 -0.43 0.98
C ALA A 69 -3.11 -1.56 0.78
N LEU A 70 -2.30 -1.43 -0.26
CA LEU A 70 -1.21 -2.36 -0.56
C LEU A 70 0.09 -1.85 0.07
N ASP A 71 0.68 -2.66 0.91
CA ASP A 71 1.87 -2.43 1.73
C ASP A 71 1.62 -1.47 2.90
N THR A 72 1.10 -0.28 2.64
CA THR A 72 0.77 0.74 3.64
C THR A 72 -0.29 1.70 3.07
N PRO A 73 -1.18 2.26 3.90
CA PRO A 73 -2.01 3.37 3.45
C PRO A 73 -1.14 4.55 2.99
N SER A 74 -1.39 5.04 1.77
CA SER A 74 -0.63 6.17 1.23
C SER A 74 -0.77 7.39 2.12
N GLY A 75 0.37 7.94 2.56
CA GLY A 75 0.44 9.04 3.53
C GLY A 75 0.92 8.64 4.93
N ILE A 76 1.29 7.35 5.16
CA ILE A 76 1.88 6.89 6.42
C ILE A 76 3.37 6.58 6.24
N ASP A 77 4.21 7.08 7.13
CA ASP A 77 5.60 6.65 7.25
C ASP A 77 5.66 5.31 7.99
N THR A 78 6.10 4.26 7.31
CA THR A 78 6.12 2.90 7.84
C THR A 78 7.17 2.65 8.92
N ALA A 79 8.18 3.52 9.04
CA ALA A 79 9.20 3.42 10.07
C ALA A 79 8.78 4.11 11.37
N THR A 80 8.21 5.33 11.26
CA THR A 80 7.90 6.18 12.41
C THR A 80 6.42 6.16 12.81
N GLY A 81 5.52 5.79 11.88
CA GLY A 81 4.07 5.92 12.05
C GLY A 81 3.57 7.36 11.91
N THR A 82 4.42 8.27 11.40
CA THR A 82 3.99 9.63 11.11
C THR A 82 2.90 9.61 10.04
N VAL A 83 1.78 10.25 10.32
CA VAL A 83 0.66 10.41 9.41
C VAL A 83 0.76 11.77 8.75
N PHE A 84 0.83 11.79 7.43
CA PHE A 84 0.82 13.01 6.63
C PHE A 84 -0.59 13.34 6.17
N ASP A 85 -0.82 14.58 5.73
CA ASP A 85 -2.10 15.00 5.18
C ASP A 85 -1.94 15.35 3.68
N PRO A 86 -2.79 14.77 2.80
CA PRO A 86 -3.81 13.76 3.07
C PRO A 86 -3.24 12.34 3.25
N VAL A 87 -4.02 11.48 3.93
CA VAL A 87 -3.74 10.07 4.15
C VAL A 87 -4.92 9.21 3.72
N ILE A 88 -4.68 8.04 3.17
CA ILE A 88 -5.72 7.05 2.91
C ILE A 88 -6.31 6.52 4.22
N SER A 89 -7.65 6.50 4.31
CA SER A 89 -8.40 5.81 5.37
C SER A 89 -8.78 4.41 4.88
N ALA A 90 -7.90 3.43 5.12
CA ALA A 90 -8.10 2.08 4.64
C ALA A 90 -9.14 1.32 5.47
N THR A 91 -9.96 0.51 4.79
CA THR A 91 -10.79 -0.53 5.44
C THR A 91 -9.93 -1.70 5.87
N ALA A 92 -8.94 -2.04 5.04
CA ALA A 92 -7.94 -3.04 5.35
C ALA A 92 -6.60 -2.67 4.70
N THR A 93 -5.51 -3.11 5.33
CA THR A 93 -4.15 -2.96 4.80
C THR A 93 -3.51 -4.34 4.68
N MET A 94 -2.97 -4.65 3.50
CA MET A 94 -2.16 -5.83 3.26
C MET A 94 -0.69 -5.43 3.20
N THR A 95 -0.01 -5.50 4.34
CA THR A 95 1.43 -5.24 4.39
C THR A 95 2.22 -6.46 3.92
N LEU A 96 3.41 -6.24 3.35
CA LEU A 96 4.16 -7.25 2.62
C LEU A 96 5.42 -7.69 3.37
N ALA A 97 5.78 -8.95 3.28
CA ALA A 97 7.01 -9.56 3.78
C ALA A 97 7.16 -9.57 5.31
N LEU A 98 7.24 -8.42 5.95
CA LEU A 98 7.35 -8.27 7.42
C LEU A 98 6.41 -7.17 7.92
N PRO A 99 5.91 -7.29 9.17
CA PRO A 99 5.15 -6.22 9.82
C PRO A 99 5.99 -4.95 9.92
N LYS A 100 5.35 -3.79 9.69
CA LYS A 100 5.99 -2.48 9.83
C LYS A 100 5.58 -1.84 11.15
N GLU A 101 6.56 -1.43 11.94
CA GLU A 101 6.33 -0.84 13.28
C GLU A 101 5.50 0.44 13.20
N GLY A 102 5.68 1.24 12.15
CA GLY A 102 4.91 2.47 11.95
C GLY A 102 3.41 2.23 11.83
N LEU A 103 2.96 1.10 11.29
CA LEU A 103 1.53 0.78 11.14
C LEU A 103 0.84 0.46 12.47
N ARG A 104 1.60 0.24 13.55
CA ARG A 104 1.10 -0.04 14.90
C ARG A 104 1.06 1.20 15.80
N GLN A 105 1.60 2.33 15.33
CA GLN A 105 1.60 3.57 16.09
C GLN A 105 0.18 4.14 16.23
N ALA A 106 -0.11 4.78 17.37
CA ALA A 106 -1.46 5.19 17.77
C ALA A 106 -2.19 6.04 16.70
N GLU A 107 -1.48 6.95 16.03
CA GLU A 107 -2.07 7.77 14.97
C GLU A 107 -2.27 6.96 13.68
N ALA A 108 -1.29 6.16 13.28
CA ALA A 108 -1.35 5.35 12.07
C ALA A 108 -2.48 4.30 12.10
N VAL A 109 -2.70 3.66 13.27
CA VAL A 109 -3.74 2.64 13.47
C VAL A 109 -5.15 3.14 13.08
N LYS A 110 -5.42 4.44 13.20
CA LYS A 110 -6.71 5.05 12.81
C LYS A 110 -6.98 4.96 11.30
N HIS A 111 -5.94 4.76 10.48
CA HIS A 111 -6.00 4.76 9.02
C HIS A 111 -5.71 3.40 8.39
N VAL A 112 -5.23 2.42 9.19
CA VAL A 112 -4.78 1.11 8.71
C VAL A 112 -5.95 0.14 8.49
N GLY A 113 -7.03 0.26 9.27
CA GLY A 113 -8.13 -0.70 9.26
C GLY A 113 -7.69 -2.08 9.76
N GLU A 114 -8.24 -3.14 9.18
CA GLU A 114 -7.78 -4.51 9.43
C GLU A 114 -6.40 -4.74 8.82
N LEU A 115 -5.45 -5.24 9.61
CA LEU A 115 -4.07 -5.41 9.16
C LEU A 115 -3.77 -6.88 8.85
N TYR A 116 -3.35 -7.14 7.63
CA TYR A 116 -2.91 -8.43 7.13
C TYR A 116 -1.45 -8.36 6.69
N LEU A 117 -0.73 -9.47 6.84
CA LEU A 117 0.62 -9.67 6.36
C LEU A 117 0.60 -10.72 5.25
N ALA A 118 1.13 -10.39 4.08
CA ALA A 118 1.23 -11.30 2.96
C ALA A 118 2.68 -11.77 2.72
N ASP A 119 2.83 -13.07 2.45
CA ASP A 119 4.07 -13.63 1.94
C ASP A 119 4.31 -13.14 0.50
N ILE A 120 5.50 -12.65 0.26
CA ILE A 120 6.00 -12.32 -1.09
C ILE A 120 7.23 -13.17 -1.44
N SER A 121 7.36 -14.30 -0.79
CA SER A 121 8.42 -15.31 -1.03
C SER A 121 9.84 -14.77 -0.77
N VAL A 122 10.03 -13.91 0.21
CA VAL A 122 11.36 -13.49 0.63
C VAL A 122 12.00 -14.61 1.45
N PRO A 123 13.14 -15.19 1.00
CA PRO A 123 13.78 -16.27 1.72
C PRO A 123 14.21 -15.83 3.15
N PRO A 124 13.95 -16.62 4.20
CA PRO A 124 14.35 -16.30 5.58
C PRO A 124 15.85 -15.96 5.71
N SER A 125 16.70 -16.60 4.91
CA SER A 125 18.13 -16.33 4.89
C SER A 125 18.51 -14.90 4.48
N LEU A 126 17.62 -14.14 3.82
CA LEU A 126 17.85 -12.73 3.51
C LEU A 126 17.70 -11.84 4.74
N TYR A 127 16.76 -12.18 5.63
CA TYR A 127 16.56 -11.45 6.89
C TYR A 127 17.70 -11.65 7.87
N GLN A 128 18.35 -12.83 7.82
CA GLN A 128 19.49 -13.18 8.69
C GLN A 128 20.79 -12.48 8.31
N LYS A 129 20.86 -11.90 7.10
CA LYS A 129 22.05 -11.19 6.63
C LYS A 129 22.11 -9.75 7.13
N PRO A 130 23.34 -9.16 7.26
CA PRO A 130 23.49 -7.74 7.50
C PRO A 130 22.78 -6.90 6.40
N PRO A 131 22.19 -5.76 6.75
CA PRO A 131 22.17 -5.14 8.08
C PRO A 131 21.00 -5.58 8.99
N LEU A 132 20.14 -6.52 8.55
CA LEU A 132 18.92 -6.86 9.29
C LEU A 132 19.21 -7.80 10.47
N GLU A 133 19.98 -8.87 10.25
CA GLU A 133 20.35 -9.88 11.25
C GLU A 133 19.16 -10.40 12.07
N LEU A 134 17.99 -10.58 11.39
CA LEU A 134 16.74 -10.99 12.01
C LEU A 134 16.47 -12.48 11.82
N ASP A 135 16.14 -13.16 12.90
CA ASP A 135 15.54 -14.49 12.84
C ASP A 135 14.01 -14.34 12.88
N VAL A 136 13.39 -14.50 11.72
CA VAL A 136 11.93 -14.24 11.56
C VAL A 136 11.06 -15.47 11.79
N GLY A 137 11.65 -16.65 12.01
CA GLY A 137 10.89 -17.88 12.20
C GLY A 137 9.91 -18.21 11.05
N PRO A 138 9.02 -19.20 11.24
CA PRO A 138 8.11 -19.67 10.20
C PRO A 138 6.76 -18.90 10.22
N ILE A 139 6.77 -17.60 9.91
CA ILE A 139 5.57 -16.75 9.97
C ILE A 139 4.44 -17.29 9.08
N PHE A 140 4.78 -17.77 7.89
CA PHE A 140 3.84 -18.22 6.85
C PHE A 140 3.71 -19.74 6.77
N SER A 141 3.93 -20.47 7.89
CA SER A 141 3.87 -21.94 7.90
C SER A 141 2.48 -22.53 7.66
N ILE A 142 1.42 -21.75 7.86
CA ILE A 142 0.03 -22.21 7.75
C ILE A 142 -0.70 -21.53 6.59
N SER A 143 -0.39 -20.29 6.29
CA SER A 143 -1.08 -19.49 5.26
C SER A 143 -0.15 -18.43 4.69
N ASP A 144 -0.28 -18.15 3.39
CA ASP A 144 0.44 -17.08 2.70
C ASP A 144 -0.05 -15.68 3.11
N VAL A 145 -1.19 -15.60 3.78
CA VAL A 145 -1.75 -14.35 4.35
C VAL A 145 -2.13 -14.59 5.79
N VAL A 146 -1.61 -13.76 6.68
CA VAL A 146 -1.84 -13.82 8.12
C VAL A 146 -2.50 -12.53 8.60
N ARG A 147 -3.60 -12.61 9.35
CA ARG A 147 -4.21 -11.45 10.00
C ARG A 147 -3.40 -11.09 11.24
N LEU A 148 -2.99 -9.83 11.34
CA LEU A 148 -2.21 -9.29 12.47
C LEU A 148 -3.11 -8.54 13.48
N LYS A 149 -4.24 -8.01 12.99
CA LYS A 149 -5.21 -7.25 13.80
C LYS A 149 -6.59 -7.26 13.13
#